data_572428a6f03b3cf7213040d15a31e231
#
_entry.id   572428a6f03b3cf7213040d15a31e231
#
_cell.length_a   1.000
_cell.length_b   1.000
_cell.length_c   1.000
_cell.angle_alpha   90.00
_cell.angle_beta   90.00
_cell.angle_gamma   90.00
#
_symmetry.space_group_name_H-M   'P 1'
#
loop_
_entity.id
_entity.type
_entity.pdbx_description
1 polymer ?
#
loop_
_entity_poly.entity_id
_entity_poly.type
_entity_poly.pdbx_seq_one_letter_code
_entity_poly.pdbx_strand_id
1 'polypeptide(L)' 'MSRNGNTELLLCLFEEEIEVVQKRFPKLTNAQTEHVAAKRAEKRFWDRAQ' A
#
# COMPACT_ATOMS: atom_id res chain seq x y z
N MET A 1 -23.28 6.76 9.15
CA MET A 1 -22.67 6.12 8.02
C MET A 1 -21.54 5.20 8.46
N SER A 2 -21.57 4.00 7.99
CA SER A 2 -20.56 3.06 8.41
C SER A 2 -19.30 3.17 7.53
N ARG A 3 -18.17 3.10 8.18
CA ARG A 3 -16.91 3.10 7.47
C ARG A 3 -16.60 1.68 7.03
N ASN A 4 -16.10 1.57 5.85
CA ASN A 4 -15.74 0.28 5.30
C ASN A 4 -14.39 -0.16 5.88
N GLY A 5 -14.41 -1.26 6.64
CA GLY A 5 -13.18 -1.78 7.24
C GLY A 5 -12.14 -2.17 6.21
N ASN A 6 -12.59 -2.56 5.01
CA ASN A 6 -11.66 -2.91 3.94
C ASN A 6 -10.87 -1.70 3.48
N THR A 7 -11.50 -0.53 3.46
CA THR A 7 -10.80 0.69 3.08
C THR A 7 -9.68 1.02 4.07
N GLU A 8 -9.97 0.86 5.35
CA GLU A 8 -8.96 1.13 6.38
C GLU A 8 -7.81 0.14 6.29
N LEU A 9 -8.12 -1.13 6.07
CA LEU A 9 -7.09 -2.14 5.93
C LEU A 9 -6.20 -1.84 4.73
N LEU A 10 -6.81 -1.51 3.61
CA LEU A 10 -6.04 -1.20 2.41
C LEU A 10 -5.13 0.00 2.64
N LEU A 11 -5.63 1.01 3.34
CA LEU A 11 -4.83 2.19 3.63
C LEU A 11 -3.64 1.85 4.53
N CYS A 12 -3.86 1.01 5.54
CA CYS A 12 -2.77 0.57 6.39
C CYS A 12 -1.71 -0.18 5.60
N LEU A 13 -2.15 -1.07 4.72
CA LEU A 13 -1.21 -1.82 3.89
C LEU A 13 -0.43 -0.89 2.97
N PHE A 14 -1.11 0.12 2.44
CA PHE A 14 -0.47 1.09 1.56
C PHE A 14 0.63 1.83 2.31
N GLU A 15 0.35 2.30 3.52
CA GLU A 15 1.34 3.02 4.31
C GLU A 15 2.53 2.14 4.65
N GLU A 16 2.28 0.89 5.01
CA GLU A 16 3.38 -0.04 5.28
C GLU A 16 4.25 -0.23 4.05
N GLU A 17 3.62 -0.38 2.89
CA GLU A 17 4.37 -0.59 1.67
C GLU A 17 5.18 0.63 1.27
N ILE A 18 4.65 1.83 1.54
CA ILE A 18 5.42 3.04 1.26
C ILE A 18 6.75 3.00 2.01
N GLU A 19 6.72 2.65 3.29
CA GLU A 19 7.96 2.58 4.07
C GLU A 19 8.91 1.53 3.52
N VAL A 20 8.37 0.36 3.17
CA VAL A 20 9.20 -0.72 2.62
C VAL A 20 9.85 -0.29 1.31
N VAL A 21 9.06 0.32 0.42
CA VAL A 21 9.56 0.73 -0.89
C VAL A 21 10.60 1.82 -0.74
N GLN A 22 10.37 2.77 0.16
CA GLN A 22 11.35 3.84 0.37
C GLN A 22 12.68 3.30 0.87
N LYS A 23 12.65 2.29 1.73
CA LYS A 23 13.87 1.70 2.23
C LYS A 23 14.61 0.91 1.16
N ARG A 24 13.86 0.20 0.33
CA ARG A 24 14.47 -0.64 -0.70
C ARG A 24 14.90 0.15 -1.92
N PHE A 25 14.14 1.18 -2.25
CA PHE A 25 14.37 1.96 -3.47
C PHE A 25 14.37 3.44 -3.14
N PRO A 26 15.40 3.91 -2.43
CA PRO A 26 15.42 5.31 -1.99
C PRO A 26 15.55 6.31 -3.13
N LYS A 27 15.88 5.85 -4.33
CA LYS A 27 16.05 6.75 -5.46
C LYS A 27 14.75 7.05 -6.19
N LEU A 28 13.67 6.35 -5.86
CA LEU A 28 12.39 6.59 -6.50
C LEU A 28 11.82 7.93 -6.04
N THR A 29 11.11 8.59 -6.97
CA THR A 29 10.38 9.80 -6.61
C THR A 29 9.21 9.43 -5.72
N ASN A 30 8.61 10.45 -5.08
CA ASN A 30 7.43 10.20 -4.25
C ASN A 30 6.30 9.58 -5.07
N ALA A 31 6.10 10.07 -6.29
CA ALA A 31 5.04 9.52 -7.16
C ALA A 31 5.30 8.06 -7.49
N GLN A 32 6.56 7.73 -7.81
CA GLN A 32 6.92 6.35 -8.10
C GLN A 32 6.76 5.46 -6.88
N THR A 33 7.20 5.96 -5.73
CA THR A 33 7.07 5.20 -4.48
C THR A 33 5.60 4.90 -4.20
N GLU A 34 4.74 5.89 -4.34
CA GLU A 34 3.31 5.70 -4.09
C GLU A 34 2.71 4.71 -5.07
N HIS A 35 3.10 4.80 -6.33
CA HIS A 35 2.57 3.87 -7.34
C HIS A 35 2.95 2.44 -7.02
N VAL A 36 4.21 2.19 -6.73
CA VAL A 36 4.68 0.85 -6.40
C VAL A 36 4.00 0.35 -5.13
N ALA A 37 3.94 1.22 -4.11
CA ALA A 37 3.31 0.84 -2.85
C ALA A 37 1.83 0.50 -3.03
N ALA A 38 1.14 1.27 -3.86
CA ALA A 38 -0.28 1.01 -4.11
C ALA A 38 -0.47 -0.34 -4.78
N LYS A 39 0.35 -0.67 -5.76
CA LYS A 39 0.27 -1.97 -6.42
C LYS A 39 0.52 -3.11 -5.46
N ARG A 40 1.54 -2.97 -4.63
CA ARG A 40 1.87 -4.00 -3.66
C ARG A 40 0.77 -4.15 -2.60
N ALA A 41 0.22 -3.03 -2.16
CA ALA A 41 -0.86 -3.05 -1.17
C ALA A 41 -2.10 -3.73 -1.72
N GLU A 42 -2.45 -3.43 -2.97
CA GLU A 42 -3.59 -4.07 -3.61
C GLU A 42 -3.40 -5.57 -3.69
N LYS A 43 -2.22 -6.00 -4.09
CA LYS A 43 -1.96 -7.42 -4.19
C LYS A 43 -2.10 -8.11 -2.84
N ARG A 44 -1.53 -7.51 -1.79
CA ARG A 44 -1.66 -8.07 -0.45
C ARG A 44 -3.10 -8.11 0.01
N PHE A 45 -3.84 -7.07 -0.31
CA PHE A 45 -5.25 -6.99 0.07
C PHE A 45 -6.06 -8.12 -0.58
N TRP A 46 -5.89 -8.30 -1.89
CA TRP A 46 -6.64 -9.32 -2.60
C TRP A 46 -6.21 -10.73 -2.19
N ASP A 47 -4.91 -10.95 -1.95
CA ASP A 47 -4.45 -12.24 -1.47
C ASP A 47 -5.07 -12.58 -0.13
N ARG A 48 -5.21 -11.56 0.71
CA ARG A 48 -5.78 -11.75 2.04
C ARG A 48 -7.28 -11.95 1.99
N ALA A 49 -7.95 -11.32 1.04
CA ALA A 49 -9.40 -11.41 0.91
C ALA A 49 -9.84 -12.79 0.44
N GLN A 50 -8.95 -13.56 -0.14
CA GLN A 50 -9.25 -14.93 -0.52
C GLN A 50 -9.05 -15.84 0.68
#